data_b0555cb51b8a629701cbf88dac5c8843
#
_entry.id   b0555cb51b8a629701cbf88dac5c8843
#
_cell.length_a   1.000
_cell.length_b   1.000
_cell.length_c   1.000
_cell.angle_alpha   90.00
_cell.angle_beta   90.00
_cell.angle_gamma   90.00
#
_symmetry.space_group_name_H-M   'P 1'
#
loop_
_entity.id
_entity.type
_entity.pdbx_description
1 polymer ?
#
loop_
_entity_poly.entity_id
_entity_poly.type
_entity_poly.pdbx_seq_one_letter_code
_entity_poly.pdbx_strand_id
1 'polypeptide(L)'
;MSEETAPAARRGGLGAAIVGGMIGSVLTAALLLFALPDVLSSRIVRQGLLADPKILSDAVDALKDAQYAPVLAANRAAIETPFASSWKGAAKPEVTLVEFFDYACPYCKASNPSVDRLLQEDKGLRVVYRELPILGPDSVTAARLSLEASKLGRFAQFHDALWSAGRPAPDTIAAAAQAAGVALKPDGDPQVEAEIKRNYQLAGQLGATGTPLFVIGDKVLNGAVGYDMLKQAIDTARKKASSA
;
A
#
# COMPACT_ATOMS: atom_id res chain seq x y z
N MET A 1 80.67 43.02 53.02
CA MET A 1 79.21 43.04 53.27
C MET A 1 78.55 43.02 51.91
N SER A 2 78.15 41.80 51.48
CA SER A 2 77.53 41.60 50.17
C SER A 2 76.10 41.17 50.45
N GLU A 3 75.12 41.98 50.05
CA GLU A 3 73.72 41.71 50.16
C GLU A 3 73.28 40.88 48.97
N GLU A 4 72.86 39.68 49.31
CA GLU A 4 72.34 38.67 48.32
C GLU A 4 70.82 38.89 48.13
N THR A 5 70.45 39.43 46.97
CA THR A 5 69.05 39.57 46.61
C THR A 5 68.49 38.32 46.08
N ALA A 6 67.53 37.75 46.80
CA ALA A 6 66.75 36.56 46.35
C ALA A 6 65.83 36.86 45.17
N PRO A 7 65.65 35.93 44.16
CA PRO A 7 64.74 36.19 43.05
C PRO A 7 63.26 36.01 43.41
N ALA A 8 62.45 36.96 42.97
CA ALA A 8 60.97 36.90 43.11
C ALA A 8 60.33 35.76 42.36
N ALA A 9 59.63 34.89 43.05
CA ALA A 9 58.87 33.78 42.47
C ALA A 9 57.72 34.26 41.56
N ARG A 10 57.79 33.95 40.28
CA ARG A 10 56.67 34.17 39.30
C ARG A 10 55.47 33.35 39.68
N ARG A 11 54.48 33.91 40.35
CA ARG A 11 53.16 33.32 40.68
C ARG A 11 52.13 33.43 39.54
N GLY A 12 52.50 33.50 38.25
CA GLY A 12 51.60 33.79 37.13
C GLY A 12 51.24 32.62 36.25
N GLY A 13 51.88 31.44 36.40
CA GLY A 13 51.70 30.35 35.41
C GLY A 13 50.50 29.40 35.61
N LEU A 14 50.11 29.19 36.84
CA LEU A 14 49.08 28.15 37.13
C LEU A 14 47.67 28.56 36.77
N GLY A 15 47.30 29.82 37.01
CA GLY A 15 45.98 30.37 36.69
C GLY A 15 45.71 30.46 35.18
N ALA A 16 46.71 30.83 34.39
CA ALA A 16 46.60 30.91 32.94
C ALA A 16 46.45 29.53 32.28
N ALA A 17 47.13 28.52 32.82
CA ALA A 17 47.02 27.14 32.34
C ALA A 17 45.64 26.50 32.63
N ILE A 18 45.03 26.81 33.80
CA ILE A 18 43.70 26.30 34.18
C ILE A 18 42.60 26.99 33.35
N VAL A 19 42.67 28.28 33.11
CA VAL A 19 41.70 29.01 32.28
C VAL A 19 41.80 28.58 30.82
N GLY A 20 42.97 28.39 30.26
CA GLY A 20 43.17 27.87 28.90
C GLY A 20 42.67 26.46 28.73
N GLY A 21 42.84 25.59 29.74
CA GLY A 21 42.31 24.23 29.76
C GLY A 21 40.77 24.18 29.79
N MET A 22 40.11 25.01 30.59
CA MET A 22 38.67 25.11 30.65
C MET A 22 38.05 25.66 29.36
N ILE A 23 38.59 26.70 28.75
CA ILE A 23 38.16 27.24 27.46
C ILE A 23 38.31 26.19 26.34
N GLY A 24 39.45 25.49 26.29
CA GLY A 24 39.68 24.41 25.34
C GLY A 24 38.66 23.27 25.49
N SER A 25 38.36 22.85 26.72
CA SER A 25 37.35 21.82 26.99
C SER A 25 35.92 22.21 26.59
N VAL A 26 35.53 23.48 26.84
CA VAL A 26 34.22 24.02 26.46
C VAL A 26 34.09 24.12 24.93
N LEU A 27 35.12 24.58 24.24
CA LEU A 27 35.16 24.66 22.77
C LEU A 27 35.10 23.28 22.13
N THR A 28 35.84 22.31 22.70
CA THR A 28 35.79 20.89 22.23
C THR A 28 34.43 20.29 22.48
N ALA A 29 33.84 20.51 23.65
CA ALA A 29 32.49 20.01 23.96
C ALA A 29 31.43 20.66 23.04
N ALA A 30 31.54 21.97 22.77
CA ALA A 30 30.65 22.63 21.82
C ALA A 30 30.81 22.10 20.40
N LEU A 31 32.04 21.87 19.93
CA LEU A 31 32.30 21.28 18.63
C LEU A 31 31.71 19.85 18.52
N LEU A 32 31.90 19.03 19.58
CA LEU A 32 31.34 17.68 19.64
C LEU A 32 29.81 17.67 19.70
N LEU A 33 29.20 18.61 20.40
CA LEU A 33 27.74 18.67 20.57
C LEU A 33 27.02 19.34 19.39
N PHE A 34 27.61 20.34 18.74
CA PHE A 34 26.93 21.15 17.73
C PHE A 34 27.42 20.94 16.29
N ALA A 35 28.70 20.65 16.06
CA ALA A 35 29.22 20.49 14.70
C ALA A 35 29.38 19.03 14.27
N LEU A 36 29.73 18.11 15.20
CA LEU A 36 29.87 16.68 14.87
C LEU A 36 28.55 15.99 14.47
N PRO A 37 27.39 16.28 15.13
CA PRO A 37 26.15 15.60 14.77
C PRO A 37 25.77 15.80 13.30
N ASP A 38 25.94 16.98 12.73
CA ASP A 38 25.56 17.27 11.34
C ASP A 38 26.49 16.56 10.33
N VAL A 39 27.79 16.47 10.62
CA VAL A 39 28.75 15.81 9.75
C VAL A 39 28.70 14.29 9.87
N LEU A 40 28.53 13.78 11.11
CA LEU A 40 28.42 12.33 11.35
C LEU A 40 27.07 11.78 10.89
N SER A 41 25.95 12.48 11.15
CA SER A 41 24.63 12.02 10.74
C SER A 41 24.52 11.86 9.23
N SER A 42 25.01 12.82 8.45
CA SER A 42 25.00 12.73 6.99
C SER A 42 25.81 11.55 6.45
N ARG A 43 26.97 11.27 7.05
CA ARG A 43 27.82 10.12 6.68
C ARG A 43 27.20 8.79 7.09
N ILE A 44 26.67 8.69 8.31
CA ILE A 44 26.01 7.47 8.83
C ILE A 44 24.77 7.14 8.03
N VAL A 45 23.90 8.14 7.77
CA VAL A 45 22.70 7.97 6.95
C VAL A 45 23.08 7.54 5.54
N ARG A 46 24.03 8.22 4.90
CA ARG A 46 24.49 7.86 3.56
C ARG A 46 25.06 6.45 3.51
N GLN A 47 25.94 6.09 4.46
CA GLN A 47 26.53 4.75 4.52
C GLN A 47 25.46 3.69 4.79
N GLY A 48 24.51 3.94 5.69
CA GLY A 48 23.40 3.03 5.97
C GLY A 48 22.53 2.79 4.74
N LEU A 49 22.12 3.86 4.03
CA LEU A 49 21.33 3.75 2.81
C LEU A 49 22.06 3.05 1.66
N LEU A 50 23.40 3.22 1.55
CA LEU A 50 24.19 2.54 0.53
C LEU A 50 24.49 1.08 0.89
N ALA A 51 24.60 0.76 2.18
CA ALA A 51 24.82 -0.61 2.66
C ALA A 51 23.52 -1.45 2.58
N ASP A 52 22.38 -0.85 2.87
CA ASP A 52 21.06 -1.47 2.75
C ASP A 52 20.05 -0.52 2.09
N PRO A 53 19.99 -0.50 0.74
CA PRO A 53 19.04 0.36 0.01
C PRO A 53 17.56 0.06 0.33
N LYS A 54 17.28 -1.12 0.91
CA LYS A 54 15.93 -1.52 1.30
C LYS A 54 15.33 -0.59 2.39
N ILE A 55 16.17 0.02 3.22
CA ILE A 55 15.75 0.99 4.24
C ILE A 55 14.91 2.12 3.61
N LEU A 56 15.30 2.60 2.43
CA LEU A 56 14.55 3.67 1.76
C LEU A 56 13.18 3.19 1.27
N SER A 57 13.11 1.99 0.67
CA SER A 57 11.82 1.42 0.24
C SER A 57 10.90 1.16 1.42
N ASP A 58 11.42 0.60 2.52
CA ASP A 58 10.64 0.34 3.74
C ASP A 58 10.12 1.64 4.38
N ALA A 59 10.94 2.71 4.37
CA ALA A 59 10.52 4.03 4.86
C ALA A 59 9.42 4.66 3.99
N VAL A 60 9.52 4.53 2.65
CA VAL A 60 8.48 5.00 1.71
C VAL A 60 7.19 4.21 1.91
N ASP A 61 7.27 2.90 2.08
CA ASP A 61 6.09 2.06 2.31
C ASP A 61 5.44 2.37 3.66
N ALA A 62 6.21 2.58 4.73
CA ALA A 62 5.70 3.03 6.01
C ALA A 62 5.00 4.40 5.94
N LEU A 63 5.55 5.33 5.15
CA LEU A 63 4.92 6.63 4.91
C LEU A 63 3.58 6.50 4.18
N LYS A 64 3.53 5.66 3.12
CA LYS A 64 2.28 5.37 2.40
C LYS A 64 1.23 4.73 3.30
N ASP A 65 1.63 3.73 4.11
CA ASP A 65 0.74 3.10 5.07
C ASP A 65 0.14 4.12 6.05
N ALA A 66 0.98 5.00 6.60
CA ALA A 66 0.53 6.08 7.50
C ALA A 66 -0.43 7.06 6.80
N GLN A 67 -0.19 7.36 5.52
CA GLN A 67 -1.03 8.24 4.71
C GLN A 67 -2.41 7.62 4.44
N TYR A 68 -2.49 6.31 4.16
CA TYR A 68 -3.75 5.64 3.86
C TYR A 68 -4.51 5.17 5.11
N ALA A 69 -3.86 5.04 6.26
CA ALA A 69 -4.48 4.54 7.49
C ALA A 69 -5.79 5.25 7.87
N PRO A 70 -5.92 6.59 7.84
CA PRO A 70 -7.17 7.28 8.16
C PRO A 70 -8.30 6.94 7.16
N VAL A 71 -7.98 6.86 5.86
CA VAL A 71 -8.95 6.54 4.80
C VAL A 71 -9.43 5.10 4.96
N LEU A 72 -8.51 4.17 5.21
CA LEU A 72 -8.83 2.76 5.43
C LEU A 72 -9.70 2.59 6.68
N ALA A 73 -9.36 3.24 7.78
CA ALA A 73 -10.14 3.16 9.01
C ALA A 73 -11.57 3.67 8.82
N ALA A 74 -11.73 4.82 8.15
CA ALA A 74 -13.03 5.43 7.90
C ALA A 74 -13.91 4.63 6.90
N ASN A 75 -13.29 3.90 5.96
CA ASN A 75 -13.99 3.26 4.85
C ASN A 75 -13.89 1.72 4.86
N ARG A 76 -13.31 1.10 5.90
CA ARG A 76 -13.04 -0.34 5.93
C ARG A 76 -14.26 -1.18 5.55
N ALA A 77 -15.38 -0.97 6.21
CA ALA A 77 -16.61 -1.70 5.90
C ALA A 77 -17.06 -1.48 4.44
N ALA A 78 -16.95 -0.25 3.94
CA ALA A 78 -17.31 0.07 2.57
C ALA A 78 -16.35 -0.57 1.55
N ILE A 79 -15.07 -0.73 1.89
CA ILE A 79 -14.04 -1.36 1.05
C ILE A 79 -14.19 -2.89 1.04
N GLU A 80 -14.37 -3.51 2.20
CA GLU A 80 -14.32 -4.97 2.37
C GLU A 80 -15.67 -5.67 2.18
N THR A 81 -16.81 -4.94 2.25
CA THR A 81 -18.12 -5.53 1.99
C THR A 81 -18.36 -5.66 0.49
N PRO A 82 -18.52 -6.87 -0.05
CA PRO A 82 -18.76 -7.06 -1.47
C PRO A 82 -20.12 -6.51 -1.91
N PHE A 83 -20.21 -6.06 -3.15
CA PHE A 83 -21.49 -5.84 -3.80
C PHE A 83 -22.09 -7.19 -4.18
N ALA A 84 -23.18 -7.57 -3.52
CA ALA A 84 -23.85 -8.86 -3.72
C ALA A 84 -22.86 -10.05 -3.75
N SER A 85 -22.70 -10.74 -4.88
CA SER A 85 -21.79 -11.88 -5.02
C SER A 85 -20.44 -11.52 -5.66
N SER A 86 -20.03 -10.24 -5.71
CA SER A 86 -18.73 -9.82 -6.27
C SER A 86 -17.55 -10.23 -5.37
N TRP A 87 -17.44 -11.51 -5.08
CA TRP A 87 -16.38 -12.08 -4.28
C TRP A 87 -16.14 -13.57 -4.60
N LYS A 88 -14.94 -14.06 -4.26
CA LYS A 88 -14.55 -15.49 -4.31
C LYS A 88 -13.86 -15.89 -2.99
N GLY A 89 -13.85 -17.19 -2.70
CA GLY A 89 -13.16 -17.76 -1.54
C GLY A 89 -14.04 -17.97 -0.32
N ALA A 90 -13.56 -17.60 0.88
CA ALA A 90 -14.19 -17.94 2.15
C ALA A 90 -15.50 -17.16 2.40
N ALA A 91 -16.57 -17.89 2.73
CA ALA A 91 -17.83 -17.28 3.18
C ALA A 91 -17.72 -16.59 4.55
N LYS A 92 -16.80 -17.07 5.39
CA LYS A 92 -16.41 -16.46 6.68
C LYS A 92 -14.90 -16.27 6.66
N PRO A 93 -14.40 -15.14 6.13
CA PRO A 93 -12.98 -14.93 5.95
C PRO A 93 -12.28 -14.60 7.27
N GLU A 94 -11.02 -15.05 7.38
CA GLU A 94 -10.05 -14.55 8.34
C GLU A 94 -9.38 -13.27 7.85
N VAL A 95 -9.15 -13.19 6.52
CA VAL A 95 -8.58 -12.03 5.84
C VAL A 95 -9.33 -11.77 4.54
N THR A 96 -9.55 -10.49 4.27
CA THR A 96 -10.12 -10.03 3.00
C THR A 96 -9.06 -9.30 2.18
N LEU A 97 -8.86 -9.75 0.95
CA LEU A 97 -8.18 -9.05 -0.12
C LEU A 97 -9.23 -8.33 -0.97
N VAL A 98 -9.07 -7.04 -1.19
CA VAL A 98 -9.93 -6.28 -2.12
C VAL A 98 -9.13 -5.94 -3.35
N GLU A 99 -9.67 -6.20 -4.53
CA GLU A 99 -9.10 -5.83 -5.80
C GLU A 99 -10.01 -4.85 -6.54
N PHE A 100 -9.51 -3.64 -6.81
CA PHE A 100 -10.12 -2.72 -7.76
C PHE A 100 -9.52 -3.01 -9.14
N PHE A 101 -10.35 -3.35 -10.11
CA PHE A 101 -9.90 -3.88 -11.38
C PHE A 101 -10.70 -3.37 -12.58
N ASP A 102 -10.13 -3.53 -13.76
CA ASP A 102 -10.79 -3.27 -15.04
C ASP A 102 -10.56 -4.47 -15.97
N TYR A 103 -11.61 -4.98 -16.57
CA TYR A 103 -11.50 -6.14 -17.49
C TYR A 103 -10.64 -5.86 -18.73
N ALA A 104 -10.48 -4.61 -19.16
CA ALA A 104 -9.58 -4.24 -20.25
C ALA A 104 -8.12 -4.07 -19.83
N CYS A 105 -7.82 -4.14 -18.52
CA CYS A 105 -6.48 -3.91 -18.00
C CYS A 105 -5.60 -5.15 -18.14
N PRO A 106 -4.48 -5.07 -18.89
CA PRO A 106 -3.57 -6.20 -19.04
C PRO A 106 -2.86 -6.57 -17.73
N TYR A 107 -2.64 -5.60 -16.84
CA TYR A 107 -2.03 -5.82 -15.53
C TYR A 107 -2.97 -6.54 -14.56
N CYS A 108 -4.30 -6.27 -14.62
CA CYS A 108 -5.29 -7.04 -13.89
C CYS A 108 -5.31 -8.50 -14.39
N LYS A 109 -5.33 -8.70 -15.71
CA LYS A 109 -5.23 -10.04 -16.30
C LYS A 109 -3.97 -10.77 -15.86
N ALA A 110 -2.83 -10.09 -15.81
CA ALA A 110 -1.57 -10.67 -15.36
C ALA A 110 -1.55 -11.00 -13.86
N SER A 111 -2.39 -10.35 -13.04
CA SER A 111 -2.50 -10.61 -11.60
C SER A 111 -3.39 -11.81 -11.28
N ASN A 112 -4.35 -12.17 -12.15
CA ASN A 112 -5.32 -13.24 -11.90
C ASN A 112 -4.68 -14.57 -11.48
N PRO A 113 -3.61 -15.09 -12.13
CA PRO A 113 -2.99 -16.34 -11.71
C PRO A 113 -2.48 -16.31 -10.26
N SER A 114 -1.97 -15.15 -9.80
CA SER A 114 -1.52 -14.98 -8.41
C SER A 114 -2.68 -14.98 -7.43
N VAL A 115 -3.77 -14.29 -7.77
CA VAL A 115 -4.99 -14.23 -6.95
C VAL A 115 -5.67 -15.59 -6.88
N ASP A 116 -5.80 -16.30 -8.02
CA ASP A 116 -6.39 -17.63 -8.09
C ASP A 116 -5.58 -18.64 -7.27
N ARG A 117 -4.25 -18.57 -7.34
CA ARG A 117 -3.36 -19.41 -6.53
C ARG A 117 -3.55 -19.17 -5.04
N LEU A 118 -3.63 -17.90 -4.61
CA LEU A 118 -3.90 -17.54 -3.22
C LEU A 118 -5.23 -18.10 -2.73
N LEU A 119 -6.30 -18.00 -3.53
CA LEU A 119 -7.62 -18.59 -3.23
C LEU A 119 -7.61 -20.12 -3.13
N GLN A 120 -6.76 -20.79 -3.91
CA GLN A 120 -6.61 -22.25 -3.86
C GLN A 120 -5.87 -22.70 -2.60
N GLU A 121 -4.81 -21.99 -2.21
CA GLU A 121 -3.91 -22.33 -1.10
C GLU A 121 -4.47 -21.89 0.26
N ASP A 122 -5.24 -20.80 0.32
CA ASP A 122 -5.72 -20.18 1.55
C ASP A 122 -7.25 -20.25 1.68
N LYS A 123 -7.73 -21.20 2.47
CA LYS A 123 -9.18 -21.41 2.69
C LYS A 123 -9.82 -20.38 3.62
N GLY A 124 -9.03 -19.58 4.34
CA GLY A 124 -9.48 -18.45 5.16
C GLY A 124 -9.52 -17.12 4.41
N LEU A 125 -9.07 -17.08 3.14
CA LEU A 125 -9.04 -15.89 2.32
C LEU A 125 -10.38 -15.66 1.60
N ARG A 126 -10.84 -14.40 1.59
CA ARG A 126 -11.85 -13.89 0.66
C ARG A 126 -11.21 -12.85 -0.24
N VAL A 127 -11.51 -12.90 -1.53
CA VAL A 127 -11.23 -11.82 -2.47
C VAL A 127 -12.54 -11.11 -2.81
N VAL A 128 -12.59 -9.80 -2.56
CA VAL A 128 -13.68 -8.92 -2.96
C VAL A 128 -13.26 -8.16 -4.21
N TYR A 129 -14.08 -8.22 -5.25
CA TYR A 129 -13.82 -7.58 -6.53
C TYR A 129 -14.63 -6.30 -6.66
N ARG A 130 -13.94 -5.19 -7.02
CA ARG A 130 -14.53 -3.88 -7.22
C ARG A 130 -14.26 -3.37 -8.60
N GLU A 131 -15.32 -3.24 -9.37
CA GLU A 131 -15.27 -2.73 -10.73
C GLU A 131 -14.76 -1.27 -10.74
N LEU A 132 -13.67 -1.04 -11.48
CA LEU A 132 -13.09 0.28 -11.70
C LEU A 132 -12.82 0.49 -13.20
N PRO A 133 -13.89 0.66 -14.01
CA PRO A 133 -13.81 0.67 -15.46
C PRO A 133 -13.27 1.99 -16.00
N ILE A 134 -11.94 2.14 -16.07
CA ILE A 134 -11.22 3.36 -16.47
C ILE A 134 -10.65 3.32 -17.88
N LEU A 135 -10.78 2.19 -18.59
CA LEU A 135 -10.08 1.97 -19.87
C LEU A 135 -11.01 2.02 -21.10
N GLY A 136 -12.19 2.60 -20.95
CA GLY A 136 -13.05 2.90 -22.08
C GLY A 136 -14.48 2.35 -21.99
N PRO A 137 -15.31 2.56 -23.03
CA PRO A 137 -16.73 2.20 -23.01
C PRO A 137 -17.00 0.71 -22.80
N ASP A 138 -16.19 -0.15 -23.40
CA ASP A 138 -16.34 -1.60 -23.25
C ASP A 138 -16.05 -2.06 -21.82
N SER A 139 -15.09 -1.41 -21.12
CA SER A 139 -14.85 -1.64 -19.69
C SER A 139 -16.09 -1.29 -18.87
N VAL A 140 -16.74 -0.16 -19.16
CA VAL A 140 -17.96 0.27 -18.46
C VAL A 140 -19.09 -0.72 -18.70
N THR A 141 -19.27 -1.19 -19.95
CA THR A 141 -20.30 -2.18 -20.29
C THR A 141 -20.05 -3.51 -19.59
N ALA A 142 -18.78 -3.97 -19.55
CA ALA A 142 -18.37 -5.18 -18.86
C ALA A 142 -18.62 -5.08 -17.34
N ALA A 143 -18.26 -3.95 -16.71
CA ALA A 143 -18.47 -3.70 -15.29
C ALA A 143 -19.96 -3.71 -14.92
N ARG A 144 -20.81 -3.08 -15.73
CA ARG A 144 -22.28 -3.09 -15.52
C ARG A 144 -22.84 -4.50 -15.54
N LEU A 145 -22.48 -5.31 -16.54
CA LEU A 145 -22.93 -6.69 -16.65
C LEU A 145 -22.39 -7.58 -15.53
N SER A 146 -21.14 -7.36 -15.12
CA SER A 146 -20.54 -8.04 -13.97
C SER A 146 -21.32 -7.78 -12.69
N LEU A 147 -21.69 -6.52 -12.43
CA LEU A 147 -22.49 -6.15 -11.25
C LEU A 147 -23.93 -6.65 -11.35
N GLU A 148 -24.54 -6.67 -12.54
CA GLU A 148 -25.85 -7.33 -12.75
C GLU A 148 -25.76 -8.84 -12.49
N ALA A 149 -24.71 -9.51 -12.99
CA ALA A 149 -24.45 -10.91 -12.68
C ALA A 149 -24.26 -11.13 -11.18
N SER A 150 -23.57 -10.20 -10.51
CA SER A 150 -23.39 -10.26 -9.06
C SER A 150 -24.71 -10.24 -8.29
N LYS A 151 -25.66 -9.39 -8.68
CA LYS A 151 -27.01 -9.36 -8.07
C LYS A 151 -27.78 -10.66 -8.21
N LEU A 152 -27.47 -11.44 -9.25
CA LEU A 152 -28.07 -12.76 -9.50
C LEU A 152 -27.30 -13.92 -8.84
N GLY A 153 -26.24 -13.62 -8.06
CA GLY A 153 -25.36 -14.64 -7.49
C GLY A 153 -24.43 -15.31 -8.51
N ARG A 154 -24.20 -14.68 -9.67
CA ARG A 154 -23.50 -15.23 -10.82
C ARG A 154 -22.23 -14.44 -11.21
N PHE A 155 -21.68 -13.68 -10.25
CA PHE A 155 -20.46 -12.92 -10.50
C PHE A 155 -19.31 -13.79 -11.02
N ALA A 156 -19.01 -14.89 -10.33
CA ALA A 156 -17.89 -15.75 -10.70
C ALA A 156 -18.02 -16.28 -12.12
N GLN A 157 -19.23 -16.68 -12.53
CA GLN A 157 -19.49 -17.19 -13.88
C GLN A 157 -19.21 -16.14 -14.96
N PHE A 158 -19.70 -14.89 -14.75
CA PHE A 158 -19.43 -13.80 -15.67
C PHE A 158 -17.96 -13.43 -15.71
N HIS A 159 -17.38 -13.26 -14.53
CA HIS A 159 -15.98 -12.85 -14.35
C HIS A 159 -15.01 -13.82 -15.04
N ASP A 160 -15.16 -15.12 -14.79
CA ASP A 160 -14.28 -16.14 -15.34
C ASP A 160 -14.50 -16.29 -16.87
N ALA A 161 -15.75 -16.22 -17.32
CA ALA A 161 -16.08 -16.29 -18.74
C ALA A 161 -15.45 -15.11 -19.52
N LEU A 162 -15.56 -13.88 -18.99
CA LEU A 162 -15.00 -12.70 -19.68
C LEU A 162 -13.48 -12.72 -19.70
N TRP A 163 -12.81 -13.08 -18.60
CA TRP A 163 -11.35 -13.20 -18.57
C TRP A 163 -10.85 -14.29 -19.54
N SER A 164 -11.60 -15.38 -19.68
CA SER A 164 -11.30 -16.47 -20.63
C SER A 164 -11.52 -16.07 -22.07
N ALA A 165 -12.58 -15.28 -22.35
CA ALA A 165 -12.88 -14.76 -23.68
C ALA A 165 -11.87 -13.72 -24.18
N GLY A 166 -11.17 -13.03 -23.26
CA GLY A 166 -10.12 -12.09 -23.59
C GLY A 166 -10.46 -10.64 -23.24
N ARG A 167 -10.01 -9.70 -24.09
CA ARG A 167 -10.28 -8.27 -23.86
C ARG A 167 -11.77 -7.97 -24.04
N PRO A 168 -12.39 -7.10 -23.22
CA PRO A 168 -13.75 -6.65 -23.42
C PRO A 168 -13.96 -6.06 -24.82
N ALA A 169 -14.91 -6.62 -25.53
CA ALA A 169 -15.44 -6.21 -26.82
C ALA A 169 -16.90 -6.67 -26.90
N PRO A 170 -17.73 -6.14 -27.78
CA PRO A 170 -19.16 -6.48 -27.83
C PRO A 170 -19.45 -7.99 -27.86
N ASP A 171 -18.66 -8.75 -28.62
CA ASP A 171 -18.79 -10.22 -28.78
C ASP A 171 -18.34 -10.99 -27.51
N THR A 172 -17.18 -10.63 -26.92
CA THR A 172 -16.67 -11.28 -25.71
C THR A 172 -17.54 -10.97 -24.49
N ILE A 173 -18.05 -9.72 -24.39
CA ILE A 173 -18.99 -9.32 -23.35
C ILE A 173 -20.32 -10.07 -23.50
N ALA A 174 -20.85 -10.17 -24.73
CA ALA A 174 -22.09 -10.92 -25.01
C ALA A 174 -21.94 -12.41 -24.67
N ALA A 175 -20.82 -13.03 -25.01
CA ALA A 175 -20.55 -14.42 -24.67
C ALA A 175 -20.49 -14.65 -23.14
N ALA A 176 -19.81 -13.76 -22.40
CA ALA A 176 -19.75 -13.83 -20.93
C ALA A 176 -21.13 -13.60 -20.29
N ALA A 177 -21.90 -12.64 -20.82
CA ALA A 177 -23.26 -12.37 -20.37
C ALA A 177 -24.19 -13.58 -20.58
N GLN A 178 -24.08 -14.24 -21.74
CA GLN A 178 -24.83 -15.47 -22.03
C GLN A 178 -24.44 -16.60 -21.08
N ALA A 179 -23.14 -16.80 -20.84
CA ALA A 179 -22.63 -17.83 -19.91
C ALA A 179 -23.15 -17.62 -18.48
N ALA A 180 -23.26 -16.38 -18.04
CA ALA A 180 -23.81 -16.02 -16.74
C ALA A 180 -25.35 -15.89 -16.73
N GLY A 181 -26.02 -15.92 -17.88
CA GLY A 181 -27.46 -15.70 -18.00
C GLY A 181 -27.88 -14.32 -17.51
N VAL A 182 -27.12 -13.28 -17.87
CA VAL A 182 -27.35 -11.88 -17.50
C VAL A 182 -27.52 -11.00 -18.73
N ALA A 183 -28.32 -9.95 -18.60
CA ALA A 183 -28.49 -8.93 -19.65
C ALA A 183 -28.49 -7.53 -19.02
N LEU A 184 -28.05 -6.54 -19.80
CA LEU A 184 -28.20 -5.14 -19.40
C LEU A 184 -29.69 -4.76 -19.35
N LYS A 185 -30.06 -4.01 -18.34
CA LYS A 185 -31.38 -3.38 -18.29
C LYS A 185 -31.42 -2.20 -19.26
N PRO A 186 -32.47 -2.03 -20.07
CA PRO A 186 -32.57 -0.93 -21.04
C PRO A 186 -32.39 0.46 -20.40
N ASP A 187 -32.99 0.67 -19.23
CA ASP A 187 -32.96 1.94 -18.49
C ASP A 187 -31.79 2.04 -17.49
N GLY A 188 -30.87 1.05 -17.52
CA GLY A 188 -29.80 0.91 -16.54
C GLY A 188 -30.30 0.39 -15.18
N ASP A 189 -29.37 0.20 -14.25
CA ASP A 189 -29.68 -0.15 -12.86
C ASP A 189 -29.05 0.89 -11.91
N PRO A 190 -29.87 1.68 -11.19
CA PRO A 190 -29.35 2.71 -10.28
C PRO A 190 -28.41 2.17 -9.19
N GLN A 191 -28.57 0.91 -8.74
CA GLN A 191 -27.68 0.31 -7.74
C GLN A 191 -26.31 -0.02 -8.36
N VAL A 192 -26.29 -0.49 -9.61
CA VAL A 192 -25.05 -0.76 -10.36
C VAL A 192 -24.28 0.54 -10.60
N GLU A 193 -24.96 1.59 -11.07
CA GLU A 193 -24.32 2.89 -11.29
C GLU A 193 -23.80 3.51 -9.98
N ALA A 194 -24.57 3.39 -8.89
CA ALA A 194 -24.13 3.84 -7.58
C ALA A 194 -22.90 3.09 -7.08
N GLU A 195 -22.83 1.77 -7.34
CA GLU A 195 -21.66 0.96 -6.94
C GLU A 195 -20.41 1.34 -7.76
N ILE A 196 -20.52 1.49 -9.08
CA ILE A 196 -19.42 1.95 -9.92
C ILE A 196 -18.93 3.32 -9.43
N LYS A 197 -19.85 4.26 -9.20
CA LYS A 197 -19.50 5.59 -8.66
C LYS A 197 -18.78 5.50 -7.31
N ARG A 198 -19.27 4.64 -6.41
CA ARG A 198 -18.63 4.39 -5.11
C ARG A 198 -17.21 3.85 -5.27
N ASN A 199 -17.02 2.91 -6.18
CA ASN A 199 -15.71 2.32 -6.44
C ASN A 199 -14.71 3.38 -6.96
N TYR A 200 -15.13 4.29 -7.85
CA TYR A 200 -14.30 5.43 -8.27
C TYR A 200 -13.91 6.33 -7.09
N GLN A 201 -14.86 6.63 -6.20
CA GLN A 201 -14.60 7.49 -5.04
C GLN A 201 -13.62 6.82 -4.07
N LEU A 202 -13.82 5.55 -3.74
CA LEU A 202 -12.93 4.79 -2.86
C LEU A 202 -11.53 4.66 -3.46
N ALA A 203 -11.42 4.27 -4.73
CA ALA A 203 -10.15 4.16 -5.42
C ALA A 203 -9.38 5.51 -5.43
N GLY A 204 -10.08 6.62 -5.70
CA GLY A 204 -9.49 7.96 -5.65
C GLY A 204 -8.97 8.33 -4.25
N GLN A 205 -9.74 8.06 -3.18
CA GLN A 205 -9.32 8.29 -1.80
C GLN A 205 -8.12 7.41 -1.39
N LEU A 206 -8.00 6.22 -1.97
CA LEU A 206 -6.89 5.28 -1.78
C LEU A 206 -5.68 5.58 -2.68
N GLY A 207 -5.70 6.70 -3.41
CA GLY A 207 -4.59 7.10 -4.26
C GLY A 207 -4.34 6.18 -5.46
N ALA A 208 -5.41 5.58 -6.01
CA ALA A 208 -5.31 4.75 -7.20
C ALA A 208 -4.74 5.56 -8.38
N THR A 209 -3.68 5.07 -8.98
CA THR A 209 -3.07 5.64 -10.20
C THR A 209 -3.45 4.86 -11.46
N GLY A 210 -4.20 3.76 -11.29
CA GLY A 210 -4.63 2.83 -12.32
C GLY A 210 -5.17 1.55 -11.70
N THR A 211 -5.24 0.49 -12.49
CA THR A 211 -5.64 -0.85 -12.06
C THR A 211 -4.53 -1.87 -12.35
N PRO A 212 -4.40 -2.93 -11.54
CA PRO A 212 -5.16 -3.19 -10.33
C PRO A 212 -4.72 -2.33 -9.15
N LEU A 213 -5.63 -2.11 -8.17
CA LEU A 213 -5.31 -1.62 -6.85
C LEU A 213 -5.75 -2.68 -5.84
N PHE A 214 -4.85 -3.11 -4.96
CA PHE A 214 -5.16 -4.08 -3.91
C PHE A 214 -5.22 -3.42 -2.54
N VAL A 215 -6.17 -3.86 -1.71
CA VAL A 215 -6.26 -3.48 -0.30
C VAL A 215 -6.31 -4.74 0.55
N ILE A 216 -5.38 -4.87 1.50
CA ILE A 216 -5.29 -6.01 2.42
C ILE A 216 -4.97 -5.48 3.81
N GLY A 217 -5.91 -5.57 4.76
CA GLY A 217 -5.74 -4.98 6.08
C GLY A 217 -5.43 -3.48 5.99
N ASP A 218 -4.24 -3.07 6.43
CA ASP A 218 -3.82 -1.67 6.41
C ASP A 218 -2.90 -1.34 5.21
N LYS A 219 -2.73 -2.27 4.28
CA LYS A 219 -1.89 -2.09 3.09
C LYS A 219 -2.71 -1.71 1.87
N VAL A 220 -2.18 -0.76 1.10
CA VAL A 220 -2.66 -0.37 -0.24
C VAL A 220 -1.53 -0.60 -1.22
N LEU A 221 -1.74 -1.50 -2.19
CA LEU A 221 -0.74 -1.88 -3.18
C LEU A 221 -1.23 -1.50 -4.57
N ASN A 222 -0.49 -0.63 -5.26
CA ASN A 222 -0.81 -0.18 -6.61
C ASN A 222 -0.09 -1.04 -7.66
N GLY A 223 -0.82 -1.48 -8.67
CA GLY A 223 -0.28 -2.24 -9.81
C GLY A 223 -0.21 -3.75 -9.57
N ALA A 224 0.32 -4.47 -10.56
CA ALA A 224 0.49 -5.93 -10.53
C ALA A 224 1.72 -6.31 -9.69
N VAL A 225 1.52 -6.51 -8.39
CA VAL A 225 2.60 -6.73 -7.39
C VAL A 225 3.07 -8.18 -7.27
N GLY A 226 2.39 -9.13 -7.90
CA GLY A 226 2.75 -10.55 -7.88
C GLY A 226 2.36 -11.30 -6.59
N TYR A 227 2.49 -12.65 -6.67
CA TYR A 227 2.05 -13.57 -5.63
C TYR A 227 2.71 -13.32 -4.27
N ASP A 228 4.04 -13.21 -4.22
CA ASP A 228 4.78 -13.14 -2.95
C ASP A 228 4.43 -11.91 -2.14
N MET A 229 4.26 -10.76 -2.79
CA MET A 229 3.88 -9.51 -2.12
C MET A 229 2.45 -9.56 -1.60
N LEU A 230 1.50 -10.09 -2.38
CA LEU A 230 0.12 -10.30 -1.93
C LEU A 230 0.08 -11.26 -0.75
N LYS A 231 0.80 -12.39 -0.83
CA LYS A 231 0.88 -13.36 0.26
C LYS A 231 1.46 -12.76 1.54
N GLN A 232 2.54 -12.00 1.45
CA GLN A 232 3.15 -11.30 2.59
C GLN A 232 2.17 -10.32 3.24
N ALA A 233 1.41 -9.57 2.44
CA ALA A 233 0.41 -8.64 2.95
C ALA A 233 -0.74 -9.37 3.66
N ILE A 234 -1.22 -10.49 3.11
CA ILE A 234 -2.25 -11.35 3.71
C ILE A 234 -1.76 -11.93 5.05
N ASP A 235 -0.55 -12.48 5.09
CA ASP A 235 0.04 -13.05 6.30
C ASP A 235 0.20 -11.98 7.40
N THR A 236 0.58 -10.77 7.02
CA THR A 236 0.71 -9.62 7.93
C THR A 236 -0.64 -9.19 8.49
N ALA A 237 -1.66 -9.08 7.64
CA ALA A 237 -3.02 -8.72 8.05
C ALA A 237 -3.61 -9.77 9.02
N ARG A 238 -3.39 -11.07 8.74
CA ARG A 238 -3.84 -12.17 9.60
C ARG A 238 -3.20 -12.12 10.98
N LYS A 239 -1.87 -11.93 11.06
CA LYS A 239 -1.17 -11.81 12.34
C LYS A 239 -1.69 -10.63 13.16
N LYS A 240 -1.97 -9.49 12.52
CA LYS A 240 -2.51 -8.32 13.21
C LYS A 240 -3.92 -8.57 13.74
N ALA A 241 -4.79 -9.23 12.98
CA ALA A 241 -6.14 -9.58 13.40
C ALA A 241 -6.16 -10.57 14.57
N SER A 242 -5.20 -11.51 14.63
CA SER A 242 -5.10 -12.47 15.73
C SER A 242 -4.50 -11.90 17.03
N SER A 243 -3.90 -10.70 16.97
CA SER A 243 -3.28 -10.01 18.12
C SER A 243 -4.13 -8.86 18.68
N ALA A 244 -5.28 -8.54 18.08
CA ALA A 244 -6.22 -7.50 18.48
C ALA A 244 -7.41 -8.08 19.26
#